data_600b06d8c3af2e419da1d9b99ff08257
#
_entry.id   600b06d8c3af2e419da1d9b99ff08257
#
_cell.length_a   1.000
_cell.length_b   1.000
_cell.length_c   1.000
_cell.angle_alpha   90.00
_cell.angle_beta   90.00
_cell.angle_gamma   90.00
#
_symmetry.space_group_name_H-M   'P 1'
#
loop_
_entity.id
_entity.type
_entity.pdbx_description
1 polymer ?
#
loop_
_entity_poly.entity_id
_entity_poly.type
_entity_poly.pdbx_seq_one_letter_code
_entity_poly.pdbx_strand_id
1 'polypeptide(L)'
;ILKQAVHYFLTQEDGNKTMLIPKFSWWYYKSIADEVNGHTLQYPLYEDGNTFKYDFETLKDMIQKENPKILLLASPNNPTGNGLTPKELDELLAEVPSQTVVLIDEAYASFVSADTSYIKKLVNKYPNLIISRTLSKFYGLPGLRMGFGFMSKELEKFSRYSNKYLGYNRISEDIAIAALKSDAHYRNIAKLMNEDRERYEKEIG
;
A
#
# COMPACT_ATOMS: atom_id res chain seq x y z
N ILE A 1 8.28 -1.38 -5.97
CA ILE A 1 7.10 -0.66 -6.50
C ILE A 1 6.93 0.70 -5.82
N LEU A 2 6.81 0.79 -4.49
CA LEU A 2 6.58 2.06 -3.76
C LEU A 2 7.59 3.15 -4.16
N LYS A 3 8.89 2.87 -4.02
CA LYS A 3 9.94 3.82 -4.39
C LYS A 3 9.83 4.26 -5.85
N GLN A 4 9.59 3.32 -6.76
CA GLN A 4 9.47 3.63 -8.19
C GLN A 4 8.26 4.53 -8.48
N ALA A 5 7.11 4.25 -7.83
CA ALA A 5 5.91 5.07 -8.01
C ALA A 5 6.14 6.49 -7.48
N VAL A 6 6.66 6.61 -6.25
CA VAL A 6 6.93 7.92 -5.65
C VAL A 6 7.91 8.72 -6.52
N HIS A 7 9.03 8.12 -6.94
CA HIS A 7 10.00 8.79 -7.80
C HIS A 7 9.38 9.19 -9.14
N TYR A 8 8.66 8.26 -9.80
CA TYR A 8 8.06 8.56 -11.11
C TYR A 8 7.09 9.72 -11.06
N PHE A 9 6.14 9.70 -10.11
CA PHE A 9 5.09 10.71 -10.07
C PHE A 9 5.56 12.06 -9.50
N LEU A 10 6.47 12.08 -8.52
CA LEU A 10 7.00 13.33 -7.97
C LEU A 10 8.05 14.01 -8.86
N THR A 11 8.48 13.38 -9.96
CA THR A 11 9.41 13.97 -10.93
C THR A 11 8.77 14.37 -12.25
N GLN A 12 7.43 14.37 -12.33
CA GLN A 12 6.71 14.82 -13.52
C GLN A 12 6.88 16.34 -13.74
N GLU A 13 6.70 16.77 -14.97
CA GLU A 13 6.94 18.16 -15.41
C GLU A 13 5.95 19.17 -14.82
N ASP A 14 4.79 18.72 -14.31
CA ASP A 14 3.81 19.60 -13.67
C ASP A 14 4.30 20.27 -12.37
N GLY A 15 5.47 19.86 -11.88
CA GLY A 15 6.13 20.45 -10.72
C GLY A 15 5.49 20.17 -9.37
N ASN A 16 4.32 19.50 -9.33
CA ASN A 16 3.67 19.13 -8.07
C ASN A 16 4.42 17.97 -7.41
N LYS A 17 5.03 18.23 -6.26
CA LYS A 17 5.82 17.27 -5.48
C LYS A 17 5.21 16.94 -4.11
N THR A 18 3.93 17.29 -3.89
CA THR A 18 3.24 17.05 -2.62
C THR A 18 2.76 15.62 -2.52
N MET A 19 3.06 14.96 -1.40
CA MET A 19 2.62 13.61 -1.06
C MET A 19 2.00 13.59 0.31
N LEU A 20 0.75 13.12 0.42
CA LEU A 20 0.11 12.86 1.71
C LEU A 20 0.44 11.44 2.19
N ILE A 21 0.85 11.33 3.47
CA ILE A 21 1.17 10.06 4.14
C ILE A 21 0.50 9.99 5.51
N PRO A 22 0.25 8.80 6.08
CA PRO A 22 -0.28 8.70 7.44
C PRO A 22 0.71 9.23 8.48
N LYS A 23 0.23 9.90 9.53
CA LYS A 23 1.08 10.49 10.59
C LYS A 23 1.95 9.45 11.30
N PHE A 24 1.38 8.35 11.73
CA PHE A 24 2.09 7.25 12.36
C PHE A 24 2.25 6.12 11.37
N SER A 25 3.28 6.19 10.53
CA SER A 25 3.50 5.22 9.47
C SER A 25 4.98 4.88 9.29
N TRP A 26 5.27 3.96 8.41
CA TRP A 26 6.63 3.57 8.11
C TRP A 26 7.47 4.76 7.64
N TRP A 27 8.53 5.08 8.38
CA TRP A 27 9.41 6.24 8.17
C TRP A 27 9.92 6.36 6.72
N TYR A 28 10.05 5.23 6.03
CA TYR A 28 10.62 5.18 4.68
C TYR A 28 9.74 5.88 3.64
N TYR A 29 8.44 6.05 3.86
CA TYR A 29 7.59 6.81 2.94
C TYR A 29 8.08 8.24 2.75
N LYS A 30 8.47 8.89 3.84
CA LYS A 30 9.07 10.22 3.78
C LYS A 30 10.43 10.17 3.09
N SER A 31 11.30 9.21 3.45
CA SER A 31 12.65 9.12 2.88
C SER A 31 12.66 8.97 1.36
N ILE A 32 11.77 8.15 0.78
CA ILE A 32 11.72 7.99 -0.68
C ILE A 32 11.18 9.23 -1.40
N ALA A 33 10.35 10.05 -0.76
CA ALA A 33 9.94 11.34 -1.30
C ALA A 33 11.10 12.37 -1.22
N ASP A 34 11.81 12.41 -0.10
CA ASP A 34 12.94 13.30 0.10
C ASP A 34 14.05 13.07 -0.97
N GLU A 35 14.27 11.82 -1.41
CA GLU A 35 15.26 11.48 -2.46
C GLU A 35 15.02 12.22 -3.80
N VAL A 36 13.80 12.66 -4.05
CA VAL A 36 13.42 13.41 -5.27
C VAL A 36 12.93 14.83 -4.98
N ASN A 37 13.29 15.36 -3.81
CA ASN A 37 12.85 16.66 -3.31
C ASN A 37 11.31 16.77 -3.24
N GLY A 38 10.65 15.68 -2.86
CA GLY A 38 9.21 15.64 -2.60
C GLY A 38 8.88 16.29 -1.27
N HIS A 39 7.70 16.89 -1.19
CA HIS A 39 7.16 17.48 0.03
C HIS A 39 6.11 16.55 0.64
N THR A 40 6.36 16.02 1.85
CA THR A 40 5.42 15.15 2.54
C THR A 40 4.61 15.92 3.58
N LEU A 41 3.30 15.75 3.54
CA LEU A 41 2.36 16.21 4.56
C LEU A 41 1.72 15.00 5.22
N GLN A 42 1.54 15.05 6.53
CA GLN A 42 0.99 13.94 7.31
C GLN A 42 -0.48 14.18 7.63
N TYR A 43 -1.36 13.26 7.22
CA TYR A 43 -2.75 13.27 7.65
C TYR A 43 -2.92 12.48 8.96
N PRO A 44 -3.84 12.90 9.84
CA PRO A 44 -3.94 12.34 11.18
C PRO A 44 -4.60 10.96 11.21
N LEU A 45 -4.24 10.21 12.26
CA LEU A 45 -4.99 9.09 12.77
C LEU A 45 -5.52 9.48 14.15
N TYR A 46 -6.65 8.93 14.56
CA TYR A 46 -7.17 9.09 15.91
C TYR A 46 -7.34 7.74 16.60
N GLU A 47 -7.31 7.75 17.93
CA GLU A 47 -7.56 6.59 18.75
C GLU A 47 -9.06 6.33 18.87
N ASP A 48 -9.48 5.08 18.66
CA ASP A 48 -10.85 4.62 18.85
C ASP A 48 -10.83 3.31 19.64
N GLY A 49 -11.02 3.42 20.96
CA GLY A 49 -10.82 2.31 21.88
C GLY A 49 -9.39 1.78 21.88
N ASN A 50 -9.21 0.51 21.53
CA ASN A 50 -7.90 -0.14 21.49
C ASN A 50 -7.29 -0.16 20.06
N THR A 51 -7.77 0.68 19.16
CA THR A 51 -7.28 0.73 17.78
C THR A 51 -7.09 2.15 17.29
N PHE A 52 -6.45 2.28 16.15
CA PHE A 52 -6.34 3.55 15.43
C PHE A 52 -7.26 3.54 14.20
N LYS A 53 -7.76 4.73 13.85
CA LYS A 53 -8.52 4.94 12.61
C LYS A 53 -7.98 6.13 11.83
N TYR A 54 -8.18 6.11 10.52
CA TYR A 54 -7.92 7.24 9.67
C TYR A 54 -9.01 8.31 9.87
N ASP A 55 -8.59 9.55 10.05
CA ASP A 55 -9.50 10.72 10.06
C ASP A 55 -9.83 11.11 8.62
N PHE A 56 -10.91 10.51 8.08
CA PHE A 56 -11.30 10.74 6.70
C PHE A 56 -11.77 12.15 6.42
N GLU A 57 -12.40 12.82 7.37
CA GLU A 57 -12.85 14.20 7.16
C GLU A 57 -11.63 15.12 7.01
N THR A 58 -10.71 15.08 7.95
CA THR A 58 -9.45 15.82 7.82
C THR A 58 -8.65 15.43 6.57
N LEU A 59 -8.62 14.15 6.22
CA LEU A 59 -7.93 13.70 5.01
C LEU A 59 -8.55 14.27 3.74
N LYS A 60 -9.88 14.31 3.61
CA LYS A 60 -10.59 14.91 2.47
C LYS A 60 -10.29 16.41 2.37
N ASP A 61 -10.35 17.13 3.48
CA ASP A 61 -10.00 18.55 3.51
C ASP A 61 -8.56 18.79 3.06
N MET A 62 -7.62 17.96 3.52
CA MET A 62 -6.22 18.05 3.09
C MET A 62 -6.04 17.75 1.60
N ILE A 63 -6.75 16.75 1.05
CA ILE A 63 -6.71 16.45 -0.40
C ILE A 63 -7.18 17.66 -1.21
N GLN A 64 -8.28 18.28 -0.82
CA GLN A 64 -8.84 19.45 -1.52
C GLN A 64 -7.92 20.67 -1.42
N LYS A 65 -7.38 20.94 -0.24
CA LYS A 65 -6.56 22.12 0.03
C LYS A 65 -5.17 22.02 -0.59
N GLU A 66 -4.51 20.89 -0.40
CA GLU A 66 -3.10 20.70 -0.78
C GLU A 66 -2.94 20.16 -2.21
N ASN A 67 -4.03 19.67 -2.83
CA ASN A 67 -4.04 19.09 -4.17
C ASN A 67 -2.82 18.15 -4.41
N PRO A 68 -2.62 17.10 -3.61
CA PRO A 68 -1.41 16.33 -3.62
C PRO A 68 -1.21 15.56 -4.93
N LYS A 69 0.03 15.36 -5.33
CA LYS A 69 0.38 14.48 -6.46
C LYS A 69 0.15 13.00 -6.10
N ILE A 70 0.47 12.65 -4.85
CA ILE A 70 0.32 11.29 -4.34
C ILE A 70 -0.44 11.32 -3.01
N LEU A 71 -1.47 10.49 -2.89
CA LEU A 71 -2.04 10.05 -1.63
C LEU A 71 -1.54 8.62 -1.35
N LEU A 72 -0.72 8.45 -0.32
CA LEU A 72 -0.31 7.12 0.16
C LEU A 72 -1.22 6.68 1.30
N LEU A 73 -1.80 5.50 1.15
CA LEU A 73 -2.56 4.79 2.18
C LEU A 73 -1.80 3.51 2.55
N ALA A 74 -1.69 3.19 3.83
CA ALA A 74 -1.15 1.92 4.30
C ALA A 74 -2.29 1.09 4.91
N SER A 75 -2.57 -0.09 4.35
CA SER A 75 -3.70 -0.91 4.82
C SER A 75 -3.37 -2.41 4.76
N PRO A 76 -3.00 -3.02 5.90
CA PRO A 76 -2.80 -2.44 7.25
C PRO A 76 -1.61 -1.49 7.37
N ASN A 77 -1.72 -0.48 8.25
CA ASN A 77 -0.67 0.47 8.53
C ASN A 77 0.38 -0.10 9.49
N ASN A 78 1.63 0.25 9.31
CA ASN A 78 2.73 -0.05 10.21
C ASN A 78 3.21 1.26 10.88
N PRO A 79 3.16 1.40 12.23
CA PRO A 79 3.02 0.32 13.24
C PRO A 79 1.61 0.13 13.81
N THR A 80 0.64 0.95 13.49
CA THR A 80 -0.65 1.06 14.20
C THR A 80 -1.63 -0.09 13.92
N GLY A 81 -1.38 -0.91 12.90
CA GLY A 81 -2.17 -2.11 12.58
C GLY A 81 -3.55 -1.86 11.97
N ASN A 82 -4.04 -0.63 11.97
CA ASN A 82 -5.32 -0.29 11.37
C ASN A 82 -5.29 -0.43 9.86
N GLY A 83 -6.41 -0.79 9.28
CA GLY A 83 -6.59 -0.93 7.85
C GLY A 83 -7.95 -0.43 7.41
N LEU A 84 -8.20 -0.51 6.12
CA LEU A 84 -9.46 -0.14 5.48
C LEU A 84 -10.12 -1.38 4.90
N THR A 85 -11.41 -1.50 5.10
CA THR A 85 -12.23 -2.48 4.41
C THR A 85 -12.34 -2.13 2.92
N PRO A 86 -12.64 -3.08 2.03
CA PRO A 86 -12.88 -2.79 0.62
C PRO A 86 -13.96 -1.73 0.38
N LYS A 87 -14.97 -1.64 1.28
CA LYS A 87 -16.03 -0.63 1.20
C LYS A 87 -15.49 0.75 1.54
N GLU A 88 -14.77 0.90 2.63
CA GLU A 88 -14.14 2.17 3.03
C GLU A 88 -13.14 2.66 2.00
N LEU A 89 -12.38 1.74 1.38
CA LEU A 89 -11.51 2.06 0.25
C LEU A 89 -12.30 2.60 -0.94
N ASP A 90 -13.41 1.95 -1.32
CA ASP A 90 -14.24 2.39 -2.45
C ASP A 90 -14.86 3.77 -2.18
N GLU A 91 -15.34 4.03 -0.96
CA GLU A 91 -15.89 5.32 -0.52
C GLU A 91 -14.83 6.43 -0.55
N LEU A 92 -13.64 6.17 0.00
CA LEU A 92 -12.55 7.15 -0.01
C LEU A 92 -12.06 7.45 -1.43
N LEU A 93 -11.84 6.43 -2.25
CA LEU A 93 -11.36 6.58 -3.62
C LEU A 93 -12.32 7.37 -4.51
N ALA A 94 -13.62 7.32 -4.23
CA ALA A 94 -14.63 8.11 -4.95
C ALA A 94 -14.49 9.62 -4.72
N GLU A 95 -13.91 10.03 -3.60
CA GLU A 95 -13.69 11.44 -3.22
C GLU A 95 -12.33 11.99 -3.68
N VAL A 96 -11.41 11.11 -4.09
CA VAL A 96 -10.05 11.53 -4.50
C VAL A 96 -10.07 11.99 -5.96
N PRO A 97 -9.59 13.22 -6.26
CA PRO A 97 -9.50 13.72 -7.63
C PRO A 97 -8.61 12.83 -8.51
N SER A 98 -8.97 12.66 -9.77
CA SER A 98 -8.27 11.76 -10.71
C SER A 98 -6.81 12.15 -11.00
N GLN A 99 -6.42 13.41 -10.78
CA GLN A 99 -5.04 13.89 -10.91
C GLN A 99 -4.15 13.49 -9.74
N THR A 100 -4.73 13.11 -8.59
CA THR A 100 -3.99 12.58 -7.43
C THR A 100 -3.84 11.08 -7.58
N VAL A 101 -2.62 10.59 -7.68
CA VAL A 101 -2.35 9.13 -7.70
C VAL A 101 -2.53 8.56 -6.31
N VAL A 102 -3.38 7.55 -6.18
CA VAL A 102 -3.56 6.83 -4.91
C VAL A 102 -2.66 5.59 -4.92
N LEU A 103 -1.75 5.55 -3.96
CA LEU A 103 -0.81 4.45 -3.75
C LEU A 103 -1.16 3.73 -2.45
N ILE A 104 -1.74 2.53 -2.55
CA ILE A 104 -2.09 1.71 -1.39
C ILE A 104 -0.96 0.72 -1.12
N ASP A 105 -0.35 0.80 0.06
CA ASP A 105 0.60 -0.19 0.55
C ASP A 105 -0.14 -1.29 1.32
N GLU A 106 -0.24 -2.45 0.70
CA GLU A 106 -0.83 -3.66 1.26
C GLU A 106 0.24 -4.70 1.69
N ALA A 107 1.40 -4.24 2.16
CA ALA A 107 2.47 -5.15 2.59
C ALA A 107 2.03 -6.16 3.64
N TYR A 108 1.04 -5.83 4.45
CA TYR A 108 0.52 -6.66 5.53
C TYR A 108 -0.88 -7.24 5.27
N ALA A 109 -1.50 -6.98 4.12
CA ALA A 109 -2.89 -7.39 3.84
C ALA A 109 -3.10 -8.92 3.93
N SER A 110 -2.12 -9.72 3.50
CA SER A 110 -2.22 -11.18 3.53
C SER A 110 -2.23 -11.78 4.95
N PHE A 111 -1.86 -11.03 5.99
CA PHE A 111 -2.04 -11.45 7.38
C PHE A 111 -3.49 -11.31 7.85
N VAL A 112 -4.26 -10.42 7.23
CA VAL A 112 -5.64 -10.11 7.61
C VAL A 112 -6.63 -10.94 6.82
N SER A 113 -6.45 -11.04 5.50
CA SER A 113 -7.38 -11.74 4.62
C SER A 113 -6.69 -12.31 3.38
N ALA A 114 -7.16 -13.47 2.95
CA ALA A 114 -6.82 -14.06 1.67
C ALA A 114 -7.68 -13.52 0.51
N ASP A 115 -8.76 -12.78 0.80
CA ASP A 115 -9.62 -12.21 -0.25
C ASP A 115 -8.92 -11.10 -0.99
N THR A 116 -8.86 -11.23 -2.30
CA THR A 116 -8.28 -10.26 -3.23
C THR A 116 -9.29 -9.81 -4.30
N SER A 117 -10.54 -10.22 -4.18
CA SER A 117 -11.58 -9.99 -5.18
C SER A 117 -11.86 -8.51 -5.45
N TYR A 118 -11.71 -7.67 -4.42
CA TYR A 118 -11.89 -6.23 -4.51
C TYR A 118 -10.84 -5.52 -5.38
N ILE A 119 -9.63 -6.05 -5.48
CA ILE A 119 -8.51 -5.41 -6.19
C ILE A 119 -8.88 -5.15 -7.65
N LYS A 120 -9.33 -6.21 -8.35
CA LYS A 120 -9.73 -6.10 -9.76
C LYS A 120 -10.85 -5.08 -9.97
N LYS A 121 -11.82 -5.05 -9.05
CA LYS A 121 -12.93 -4.08 -9.09
C LYS A 121 -12.41 -2.65 -8.96
N LEU A 122 -11.57 -2.39 -7.96
CA LEU A 122 -11.07 -1.05 -7.66
C LEU A 122 -10.13 -0.51 -8.75
N VAL A 123 -9.16 -1.31 -9.22
CA VAL A 123 -8.22 -0.85 -10.26
C VAL A 123 -8.88 -0.62 -11.62
N ASN A 124 -10.02 -1.27 -11.89
CA ASN A 124 -10.81 -1.01 -13.09
C ASN A 124 -11.74 0.20 -12.95
N LYS A 125 -12.14 0.54 -11.72
CA LYS A 125 -13.04 1.68 -11.43
C LYS A 125 -12.27 3.00 -11.33
N TYR A 126 -11.08 2.98 -10.71
CA TYR A 126 -10.31 4.19 -10.40
C TYR A 126 -9.05 4.29 -11.27
N PRO A 127 -8.98 5.28 -12.18
CA PRO A 127 -7.90 5.39 -13.18
C PRO A 127 -6.53 5.74 -12.57
N ASN A 128 -6.51 6.26 -11.35
CA ASN A 128 -5.35 6.76 -10.63
C ASN A 128 -4.88 5.86 -9.49
N LEU A 129 -5.33 4.59 -9.45
CA LEU A 129 -5.08 3.66 -8.35
C LEU A 129 -3.91 2.71 -8.63
N ILE A 130 -3.02 2.58 -7.64
CA ILE A 130 -1.97 1.56 -7.55
C ILE A 130 -2.09 0.86 -6.19
N ILE A 131 -2.14 -0.46 -6.18
CA ILE A 131 -2.09 -1.29 -4.97
C ILE A 131 -0.79 -2.09 -5.01
N SER A 132 0.05 -1.98 -3.98
CA SER A 132 1.33 -2.68 -3.88
C SER A 132 1.31 -3.78 -2.84
N ARG A 133 1.93 -4.92 -3.16
CA ARG A 133 2.13 -6.07 -2.27
C ARG A 133 3.58 -6.55 -2.30
N THR A 134 3.97 -7.30 -1.29
CA THR A 134 5.35 -7.80 -1.14
C THR A 134 5.38 -9.26 -0.69
N LEU A 135 6.42 -9.98 -1.10
CA LEU A 135 6.73 -11.30 -0.56
C LEU A 135 7.61 -11.24 0.69
N SER A 136 8.02 -10.03 1.10
CA SER A 136 8.96 -9.83 2.21
C SER A 136 8.34 -10.03 3.61
N LYS A 137 7.00 -10.02 3.74
CA LYS A 137 6.29 -10.07 5.02
C LYS A 137 5.61 -11.42 5.21
N PHE A 138 4.34 -11.55 4.86
CA PHE A 138 3.55 -12.76 5.04
C PHE A 138 4.21 -14.01 4.43
N TYR A 139 4.80 -13.88 3.26
CA TYR A 139 5.47 -14.99 2.58
C TYR A 139 6.85 -15.34 3.15
N GLY A 140 7.41 -14.54 4.08
CA GLY A 140 8.69 -14.82 4.72
C GLY A 140 9.91 -14.76 3.80
N LEU A 141 9.83 -14.09 2.65
CA LEU A 141 10.85 -14.08 1.59
C LEU A 141 11.49 -12.69 1.38
N PRO A 142 11.97 -12.00 2.44
CA PRO A 142 12.54 -10.66 2.29
C PRO A 142 13.81 -10.64 1.44
N GLY A 143 14.58 -11.75 1.43
CA GLY A 143 15.82 -11.88 0.65
C GLY A 143 15.60 -11.92 -0.86
N LEU A 144 14.41 -12.29 -1.35
CA LEU A 144 14.10 -12.30 -2.78
C LEU A 144 14.02 -10.91 -3.40
N ARG A 145 13.81 -9.86 -2.60
CA ARG A 145 13.61 -8.48 -3.06
C ARG A 145 12.46 -8.34 -4.08
N MET A 146 11.42 -9.15 -3.92
CA MET A 146 10.27 -9.21 -4.83
C MET A 146 9.02 -8.60 -4.21
N GLY A 147 8.30 -7.86 -5.04
CA GLY A 147 6.98 -7.34 -4.78
C GLY A 147 6.25 -7.13 -6.10
N PHE A 148 4.95 -7.02 -6.04
CA PHE A 148 4.10 -6.83 -7.21
C PHE A 148 3.04 -5.77 -6.93
N GLY A 149 2.46 -5.23 -7.99
CA GLY A 149 1.43 -4.23 -7.89
C GLY A 149 0.33 -4.44 -8.90
N PHE A 150 -0.85 -3.99 -8.54
CA PHE A 150 -2.02 -3.91 -9.39
C PHE A 150 -2.30 -2.44 -9.66
N MET A 151 -2.61 -2.09 -10.89
CA MET A 151 -2.87 -0.70 -11.24
C MET A 151 -3.90 -0.59 -12.37
N SER A 152 -4.48 0.59 -12.48
CA SER A 152 -5.34 0.93 -13.61
C SER A 152 -4.55 0.90 -14.94
N LYS A 153 -5.23 0.59 -16.03
CA LYS A 153 -4.68 0.67 -17.39
C LYS A 153 -4.23 2.08 -17.76
N GLU A 154 -4.85 3.10 -17.19
CA GLU A 154 -4.52 4.51 -17.42
C GLU A 154 -3.10 4.86 -16.93
N LEU A 155 -2.53 4.03 -16.05
CA LEU A 155 -1.17 4.19 -15.53
C LEU A 155 -0.10 3.40 -16.32
N GLU A 156 -0.39 3.03 -17.57
CA GLU A 156 0.51 2.24 -18.42
C GLU A 156 1.91 2.87 -18.56
N LYS A 157 2.00 4.20 -18.62
CA LYS A 157 3.30 4.89 -18.68
C LYS A 157 4.18 4.60 -17.46
N PHE A 158 3.58 4.55 -16.27
CA PHE A 158 4.28 4.13 -15.06
C PHE A 158 4.66 2.64 -15.12
N SER A 159 3.78 1.76 -15.59
CA SER A 159 4.10 0.35 -15.77
C SER A 159 5.32 0.15 -16.69
N ARG A 160 5.37 0.85 -17.81
CA ARG A 160 6.52 0.82 -18.72
C ARG A 160 7.80 1.36 -18.06
N TYR A 161 7.69 2.44 -17.28
CA TYR A 161 8.82 2.99 -16.51
C TYR A 161 9.33 1.98 -15.48
N SER A 162 8.46 1.38 -14.70
CA SER A 162 8.83 0.42 -13.65
C SER A 162 9.51 -0.84 -14.22
N ASN A 163 9.11 -1.26 -15.41
CA ASN A 163 9.66 -2.43 -16.08
C ASN A 163 10.97 -2.14 -16.83
N LYS A 164 11.24 -0.88 -17.21
CA LYS A 164 12.39 -0.53 -18.02
C LYS A 164 13.73 -0.67 -17.30
N TYR A 165 13.76 -0.42 -16.00
CA TYR A 165 15.01 -0.31 -15.22
C TYR A 165 15.31 -1.50 -14.33
N LEU A 166 14.43 -2.49 -14.29
CA LEU A 166 14.57 -3.62 -13.41
C LEU A 166 14.53 -4.92 -14.21
N GLY A 167 15.71 -5.45 -14.45
CA GLY A 167 15.82 -6.87 -14.74
C GLY A 167 15.36 -7.64 -13.50
N TYR A 168 14.44 -8.59 -13.66
CA TYR A 168 14.13 -9.54 -12.59
C TYR A 168 15.19 -10.64 -12.60
N ASN A 169 15.68 -10.98 -11.41
CA ASN A 169 16.42 -12.21 -11.24
C ASN A 169 15.44 -13.39 -11.43
N ARG A 170 15.67 -14.21 -12.45
CA ARG A 170 14.78 -15.33 -12.81
C ARG A 170 14.60 -16.33 -11.66
N ILE A 171 15.65 -16.58 -10.89
CA ILE A 171 15.57 -17.46 -9.72
C ILE A 171 14.60 -16.88 -8.68
N SER A 172 14.69 -15.57 -8.42
CA SER A 172 13.74 -14.89 -7.52
C SER A 172 12.31 -14.93 -8.04
N GLU A 173 12.12 -14.80 -9.35
CA GLU A 173 10.80 -14.87 -9.99
C GLU A 173 10.20 -16.29 -9.86
N ASP A 174 10.97 -17.32 -10.14
CA ASP A 174 10.52 -18.72 -10.03
C ASP A 174 10.14 -19.07 -8.58
N ILE A 175 10.95 -18.65 -7.60
CA ILE A 175 10.62 -18.81 -6.17
C ILE A 175 9.36 -18.02 -5.79
N ALA A 176 9.22 -16.80 -6.27
CA ALA A 176 8.04 -15.97 -6.02
C ALA A 176 6.76 -16.64 -6.57
N ILE A 177 6.81 -17.16 -7.79
CA ILE A 177 5.70 -17.89 -8.41
C ILE A 177 5.38 -19.17 -7.62
N ALA A 178 6.39 -19.91 -7.19
CA ALA A 178 6.21 -21.10 -6.36
C ALA A 178 5.53 -20.77 -5.03
N ALA A 179 5.97 -19.70 -4.36
CA ALA A 179 5.37 -19.22 -3.11
C ALA A 179 3.91 -18.83 -3.30
N LEU A 180 3.60 -18.05 -4.35
CA LEU A 180 2.22 -17.62 -4.67
C LEU A 180 1.29 -18.80 -5.03
N LYS A 181 1.84 -19.93 -5.51
CA LYS A 181 1.10 -21.17 -5.78
C LYS A 181 0.96 -22.08 -4.57
N SER A 182 1.63 -21.79 -3.46
CA SER A 182 1.65 -22.65 -2.25
C SER A 182 0.54 -22.30 -1.27
N ASP A 183 -0.68 -22.10 -1.75
CA ASP A 183 -1.84 -21.65 -0.98
C ASP A 183 -2.09 -22.44 0.30
N ALA A 184 -2.04 -23.77 0.26
CA ALA A 184 -2.30 -24.63 1.42
C ALA A 184 -1.29 -24.39 2.55
N HIS A 185 -0.01 -24.21 2.19
CA HIS A 185 1.05 -23.90 3.16
C HIS A 185 0.78 -22.56 3.84
N TYR A 186 0.54 -21.50 3.08
CA TYR A 186 0.35 -20.16 3.62
C TYR A 186 -0.98 -20.00 4.37
N ARG A 187 -2.04 -20.71 3.98
CA ARG A 187 -3.27 -20.79 4.79
C ARG A 187 -3.02 -21.42 6.16
N ASN A 188 -2.21 -22.47 6.21
CA ASN A 188 -1.82 -23.07 7.49
C ASN A 188 -0.99 -22.12 8.35
N ILE A 189 -0.03 -21.40 7.75
CA ILE A 189 0.73 -20.35 8.46
C ILE A 189 -0.19 -19.26 9.00
N ALA A 190 -1.13 -18.76 8.21
CA ALA A 190 -2.10 -17.76 8.64
C ALA A 190 -2.94 -18.25 9.84
N LYS A 191 -3.37 -19.53 9.80
CA LYS A 191 -4.09 -20.14 10.93
C LYS A 191 -3.25 -20.15 12.20
N LEU A 192 -2.02 -20.65 12.14
CA LEU A 192 -1.11 -20.70 13.30
C LEU A 192 -0.83 -19.31 13.89
N MET A 193 -0.63 -18.32 13.02
CA MET A 193 -0.40 -16.94 13.45
C MET A 193 -1.63 -16.33 14.14
N ASN A 194 -2.84 -16.64 13.67
CA ASN A 194 -4.07 -16.19 14.32
C ASN A 194 -4.28 -16.88 15.69
N GLU A 195 -3.98 -18.17 15.80
CA GLU A 195 -4.02 -18.91 17.08
C GLU A 195 -3.03 -18.30 18.09
N ASP A 196 -1.81 -17.96 17.65
CA ASP A 196 -0.82 -17.27 18.50
C ASP A 196 -1.28 -15.88 18.92
N ARG A 197 -1.87 -15.10 17.99
CA ARG A 197 -2.41 -13.78 18.32
C ARG A 197 -3.48 -13.87 19.41
N GLU A 198 -4.46 -14.76 19.25
CA GLU A 198 -5.54 -14.97 20.21
C GLU A 198 -5.00 -15.39 21.61
N ARG A 199 -3.92 -16.21 21.61
CA ARG A 199 -3.24 -16.57 22.84
C ARG A 199 -2.61 -15.35 23.52
N TYR A 200 -1.88 -14.49 22.77
CA TYR A 200 -1.28 -13.27 23.32
C TYR A 200 -2.34 -12.29 23.82
N GLU A 201 -3.43 -12.08 23.07
CA GLU A 201 -4.53 -11.22 23.50
C GLU A 201 -5.15 -11.70 24.82
N LYS A 202 -5.28 -13.02 25.02
CA LYS A 202 -5.79 -13.61 26.26
C LYS A 202 -4.84 -13.52 27.44
N GLU A 203 -3.54 -13.64 27.22
CA GLU A 203 -2.52 -13.73 28.31
C GLU A 203 -1.97 -12.37 28.72
N ILE A 204 -1.97 -11.38 27.83
CA ILE A 204 -1.28 -10.09 28.02
C ILE A 204 -2.24 -8.90 27.90
N GLY A 205 -3.39 -9.09 27.23
CA GLY A 205 -4.38 -8.05 26.88
C GLY A 205 -5.39 -7.73 28.00
#